data_12f30381382f3ac0d13ef5712efd7b67
#
_entry.id   12f30381382f3ac0d13ef5712efd7b67
#
_cell.length_a   1.000
_cell.length_b   1.000
_cell.length_c   1.000
_cell.angle_alpha   90.00
_cell.angle_beta   90.00
_cell.angle_gamma   90.00
#
_symmetry.space_group_name_H-M   'P 1'
#
loop_
_entity.id
_entity.type
_entity.pdbx_description
1 polymer ?
#
loop_
_entity_poly.entity_id
_entity_poly.type
_entity_poly.pdbx_seq_one_letter_code
_entity_poly.pdbx_strand_id
1 'polypeptide(L)'
;MTETELLEKIKSALMITSSAFDDVLKIHIENVKNYMINAGVKESVVNSNKSIGAIFRGVSDLWNNGSGKVDFSPYFRDQVVQLTFMDGDEDVSTTTN
;
A
#
# COMPACT_ATOMS: atom_id res chain seq x y z
N MET A 1 -11.84 1.18 -3.00
CA MET A 1 -11.28 0.05 -2.24
C MET A 1 -11.49 0.29 -0.77
N THR A 2 -12.09 -0.66 -0.07
CA THR A 2 -12.33 -0.51 1.35
C THR A 2 -11.15 -1.06 2.14
N GLU A 3 -11.10 -0.69 3.41
CA GLU A 3 -10.06 -1.21 4.30
C GLU A 3 -10.14 -2.73 4.40
N THR A 4 -11.35 -3.25 4.47
CA THR A 4 -11.53 -4.69 4.59
C THR A 4 -11.03 -5.40 3.33
N GLU A 5 -11.36 -4.85 2.17
CA GLU A 5 -10.89 -5.43 0.92
C GLU A 5 -9.39 -5.43 0.83
N LEU A 6 -8.77 -4.33 1.23
CA LEU A 6 -7.33 -4.23 1.17
C LEU A 6 -6.68 -5.23 2.12
N LEU A 7 -7.20 -5.32 3.34
CA LEU A 7 -6.68 -6.28 4.32
C LEU A 7 -6.76 -7.71 3.77
N GLU A 8 -7.89 -8.07 3.19
CA GLU A 8 -8.06 -9.42 2.67
C GLU A 8 -7.09 -9.70 1.52
N LYS A 9 -6.89 -8.73 0.65
CA LYS A 9 -5.95 -8.92 -0.45
C LYS A 9 -4.51 -9.08 0.06
N ILE A 10 -4.14 -8.29 1.04
CA ILE A 10 -2.81 -8.38 1.63
C ILE A 10 -2.62 -9.74 2.29
N LYS A 11 -3.62 -10.18 3.05
CA LYS A 11 -3.55 -11.47 3.72
C LYS A 11 -3.41 -12.60 2.72
N SER A 12 -4.18 -12.54 1.64
CA SER A 12 -4.09 -13.57 0.61
C SER A 12 -2.70 -13.62 0.01
N ALA A 13 -2.14 -12.46 -0.28
CA ALA A 13 -0.82 -12.39 -0.89
C ALA A 13 0.27 -12.89 0.05
N LEU A 14 0.09 -12.68 1.35
CA LEU A 14 1.04 -13.17 2.34
C LEU A 14 0.73 -14.59 2.81
N MET A 15 -0.34 -15.16 2.28
CA MET A 15 -0.76 -16.52 2.62
C MET A 15 -1.14 -16.65 4.09
N ILE A 16 -1.74 -15.62 4.64
CA ILE A 16 -2.20 -15.61 6.02
C ILE A 16 -3.69 -15.89 6.03
N THR A 17 -4.10 -16.93 6.74
CA THR A 17 -5.51 -17.29 6.82
C THR A 17 -6.14 -16.99 8.17
N SER A 18 -5.32 -16.79 9.18
CA SER A 18 -5.81 -16.54 10.53
C SER A 18 -6.14 -15.07 10.72
N SER A 19 -7.06 -14.77 11.60
CA SER A 19 -7.34 -13.40 11.98
C SER A 19 -6.43 -12.89 13.10
N ALA A 20 -5.54 -13.74 13.57
CA ALA A 20 -4.69 -13.40 14.71
C ALA A 20 -3.78 -12.21 14.42
N PHE A 21 -3.45 -11.97 13.15
CA PHE A 21 -2.53 -10.90 12.80
C PHE A 21 -3.22 -9.69 12.18
N ASP A 22 -4.55 -9.67 12.20
CA ASP A 22 -5.26 -8.60 11.53
C ASP A 22 -4.89 -7.22 12.07
N ASP A 23 -4.78 -7.10 13.40
CA ASP A 23 -4.46 -5.79 13.98
C ASP A 23 -3.07 -5.33 13.60
N VAL A 24 -2.11 -6.25 13.60
CA VAL A 24 -0.75 -5.91 13.20
C VAL A 24 -0.71 -5.50 11.75
N LEU A 25 -1.41 -6.23 10.91
CA LEU A 25 -1.44 -5.91 9.48
C LEU A 25 -2.09 -4.57 9.23
N LYS A 26 -3.15 -4.25 9.97
CA LYS A 26 -3.79 -2.95 9.82
C LYS A 26 -2.83 -1.83 10.17
N ILE A 27 -2.01 -2.01 11.20
CA ILE A 27 -1.02 -1.02 11.58
C ILE A 27 0.01 -0.86 10.47
N HIS A 28 0.46 -1.97 9.90
CA HIS A 28 1.42 -1.91 8.79
C HIS A 28 0.83 -1.19 7.59
N ILE A 29 -0.41 -1.51 7.26
CA ILE A 29 -1.08 -0.86 6.14
C ILE A 29 -1.16 0.64 6.37
N GLU A 30 -1.53 1.04 7.58
CA GLU A 30 -1.63 2.45 7.90
C GLU A 30 -0.28 3.14 7.77
N ASN A 31 0.77 2.51 8.25
CA ASN A 31 2.11 3.09 8.17
C ASN A 31 2.55 3.24 6.72
N VAL A 32 2.24 2.27 5.88
CA VAL A 32 2.60 2.34 4.48
C VAL A 32 1.84 3.47 3.79
N LYS A 33 0.54 3.57 4.05
CA LYS A 33 -0.26 4.64 3.45
C LYS A 33 0.25 6.01 3.88
N ASN A 34 0.59 6.15 5.15
CA ASN A 34 1.09 7.43 5.64
C ASN A 34 2.42 7.79 4.99
N TYR A 35 3.28 6.81 4.81
CA TYR A 35 4.53 7.05 4.10
C TYR A 35 4.25 7.56 2.69
N MET A 36 3.32 6.93 2.01
CA MET A 36 3.00 7.32 0.64
C MET A 36 2.46 8.75 0.57
N ILE A 37 1.56 9.08 1.47
CA ILE A 37 0.98 10.43 1.50
C ILE A 37 2.07 11.46 1.80
N ASN A 38 2.93 11.16 2.76
CA ASN A 38 4.00 12.06 3.11
C ASN A 38 5.01 12.22 1.97
N ALA A 39 5.12 11.22 1.12
CA ALA A 39 6.01 11.29 -0.03
C ALA A 39 5.39 12.02 -1.22
N GLY A 40 4.12 12.39 -1.12
CA GLY A 40 3.48 13.17 -2.18
C GLY A 40 2.47 12.42 -3.00
N VAL A 41 2.13 11.19 -2.66
CA VAL A 41 1.08 10.47 -3.38
C VAL A 41 -0.26 11.05 -2.98
N LYS A 42 -1.11 11.32 -3.95
CA LYS A 42 -2.44 11.87 -3.67
C LYS A 42 -3.26 10.85 -2.92
N GLU A 43 -4.05 11.34 -1.99
CA GLU A 43 -4.89 10.45 -1.19
C GLU A 43 -5.79 9.59 -2.05
N SER A 44 -6.33 10.18 -3.12
CA SER A 44 -7.20 9.41 -4.02
C SER A 44 -6.46 8.28 -4.69
N VAL A 45 -5.17 8.45 -4.97
CA VAL A 45 -4.36 7.37 -5.54
C VAL A 45 -4.10 6.30 -4.49
N VAL A 46 -3.78 6.71 -3.27
CA VAL A 46 -3.53 5.75 -2.20
C VAL A 46 -4.74 4.86 -1.99
N ASN A 47 -5.93 5.45 -2.09
CA ASN A 47 -7.16 4.70 -1.85
C ASN A 47 -7.70 4.00 -3.08
N SER A 48 -7.01 4.08 -4.20
CA SER A 48 -7.44 3.44 -5.42
C SER A 48 -6.75 2.08 -5.61
N ASN A 49 -7.24 1.34 -6.59
CA ASN A 49 -6.62 0.05 -6.90
C ASN A 49 -5.20 0.19 -7.44
N LYS A 50 -4.84 1.37 -7.91
CA LYS A 50 -3.50 1.58 -8.44
C LYS A 50 -2.41 1.40 -7.40
N SER A 51 -2.74 1.59 -6.14
CA SER A 51 -1.74 1.54 -5.08
C SER A 51 -1.59 0.17 -4.43
N ILE A 52 -2.43 -0.79 -4.80
CA ILE A 52 -2.45 -2.07 -4.09
C ILE A 52 -1.08 -2.74 -4.12
N GLY A 53 -0.45 -2.77 -5.29
CA GLY A 53 0.84 -3.42 -5.40
C GLY A 53 1.91 -2.77 -4.54
N ALA A 54 1.91 -1.44 -4.51
CA ALA A 54 2.88 -0.72 -3.68
C ALA A 54 2.59 -0.94 -2.20
N ILE A 55 1.32 -0.90 -1.82
CA ILE A 55 0.97 -1.12 -0.42
C ILE A 55 1.37 -2.52 0.01
N PHE A 56 1.11 -3.51 -0.85
CA PHE A 56 1.51 -4.87 -0.52
C PHE A 56 3.03 -4.96 -0.33
N ARG A 57 3.79 -4.32 -1.21
CA ARG A 57 5.25 -4.37 -1.10
C ARG A 57 5.71 -3.73 0.21
N GLY A 58 5.14 -2.58 0.55
CA GLY A 58 5.51 -1.92 1.79
C GLY A 58 5.14 -2.73 3.02
N VAL A 59 3.94 -3.31 3.02
CA VAL A 59 3.51 -4.15 4.14
C VAL A 59 4.41 -5.38 4.24
N SER A 60 4.77 -5.95 3.09
CA SER A 60 5.65 -7.11 3.08
C SER A 60 7.01 -6.77 3.68
N ASP A 61 7.54 -5.60 3.36
CA ASP A 61 8.81 -5.17 3.94
C ASP A 61 8.70 -5.08 5.46
N LEU A 62 7.62 -4.49 5.96
CA LEU A 62 7.43 -4.38 7.39
C LEU A 62 7.23 -5.74 8.04
N TRP A 63 6.45 -6.59 7.38
CA TRP A 63 6.15 -7.91 7.90
C TRP A 63 7.39 -8.77 8.02
N ASN A 64 8.25 -8.72 7.00
CA ASN A 64 9.42 -9.56 6.95
C ASN A 64 10.55 -9.07 7.84
N ASN A 65 10.60 -7.77 8.11
CA ASN A 65 11.65 -7.22 8.95
C ASN A 65 11.36 -7.33 10.42
N GLY A 66 10.14 -7.67 10.78
CA GLY A 66 9.78 -7.82 12.16
C GLY A 66 9.78 -6.49 12.88
N SER A 67 10.14 -6.52 14.14
CA SER A 67 10.16 -5.30 14.92
C SER A 67 11.52 -4.65 14.77
N GLY A 68 11.61 -3.40 14.96
CA GLY A 68 12.86 -2.70 14.96
C GLY A 68 12.96 -1.80 13.79
N LYS A 69 14.18 -1.59 13.31
CA LYS A 69 14.38 -0.66 12.25
C LYS A 69 13.80 -1.14 10.98
N VAL A 70 13.02 -0.33 10.36
CA VAL A 70 12.41 -0.69 9.12
C VAL A 70 12.92 0.24 8.05
N ASP A 71 13.55 -0.34 7.04
CA ASP A 71 13.87 0.38 5.85
C ASP A 71 13.06 -0.23 4.75
N PHE A 72 12.24 0.59 4.12
CA PHE A 72 11.52 0.12 2.95
C PHE A 72 12.53 -0.16 1.84
N SER A 73 12.26 -1.21 1.08
CA SER A 73 13.13 -1.60 -0.01
C SER A 73 13.18 -0.49 -1.08
N PRO A 74 14.26 -0.40 -1.83
CA PRO A 74 14.31 0.54 -2.96
C PRO A 74 13.18 0.28 -3.95
N TYR A 75 12.77 -0.96 -4.08
CA TYR A 75 11.70 -1.35 -4.96
C TYR A 75 10.39 -0.66 -4.57
N PHE A 76 10.07 -0.70 -3.27
CA PHE A 76 8.88 -0.03 -2.79
C PHE A 76 8.99 1.47 -3.00
N ARG A 77 10.14 2.04 -2.70
CA ARG A 77 10.33 3.48 -2.86
C ARG A 77 10.16 3.91 -4.30
N ASP A 78 10.65 3.11 -5.23
CA ASP A 78 10.48 3.42 -6.64
C ASP A 78 9.02 3.38 -7.04
N GLN A 79 8.27 2.42 -6.52
CA GLN A 79 6.85 2.35 -6.80
C GLN A 79 6.12 3.57 -6.26
N VAL A 80 6.50 4.02 -5.07
CA VAL A 80 5.88 5.21 -4.49
C VAL A 80 6.15 6.43 -5.36
N VAL A 81 7.38 6.57 -5.84
CA VAL A 81 7.72 7.69 -6.70
C VAL A 81 6.83 7.68 -7.95
N GLN A 82 6.63 6.52 -8.54
CA GLN A 82 5.75 6.42 -9.70
C GLN A 82 4.34 6.89 -9.37
N LEU A 83 3.86 6.53 -8.21
CA LEU A 83 2.50 6.89 -7.82
C LEU A 83 2.35 8.38 -7.57
N THR A 84 3.43 9.09 -7.25
CA THR A 84 3.33 10.53 -7.04
C THR A 84 2.95 11.27 -8.31
N PHE A 85 3.15 10.66 -9.46
CA PHE A 85 2.82 11.29 -10.74
C PHE A 85 1.43 10.93 -11.23
N MET A 86 0.70 10.13 -10.48
CA MET A 86 -0.61 9.67 -10.93
C MET A 86 -1.72 10.52 -10.36
N ASP A 87 -2.85 10.53 -11.08
CA ASP A 87 -4.10 11.08 -10.58
C ASP A 87 -4.97 9.95 -10.10
N GLY A 88 -5.60 10.14 -8.95
CA GLY A 88 -6.51 9.13 -8.44
C GLY A 88 -7.76 9.02 -9.27
N ASP A 89 -8.04 10.04 -10.04
CA ASP A 89 -9.24 10.13 -10.84
C ASP A 89 -8.99 9.54 -12.21
N GLU A 90 -8.64 8.31 -12.24
CA GLU A 90 -8.21 7.70 -13.49
C GLU A 90 -9.31 7.54 -14.50
N ASP A 91 -10.56 7.57 -14.06
CA ASP A 91 -11.66 7.49 -15.01
C ASP A 91 -11.57 8.62 -15.99
N VAL A 92 -11.28 9.78 -15.48
CA VAL A 92 -11.15 10.95 -16.33
C VAL A 92 -9.96 10.81 -17.23
N SER A 93 -8.86 10.33 -16.67
CA SER A 93 -7.65 10.25 -17.45
C SER A 93 -7.80 9.24 -18.58
N THR A 94 -8.54 8.19 -18.36
CA THR A 94 -8.69 7.22 -19.42
C THR A 94 -9.50 7.74 -20.58
N THR A 95 -10.37 8.67 -20.32
CA THR A 95 -11.20 9.20 -21.40
C THR A 95 -10.47 10.22 -22.21
N THR A 96 -9.42 10.78 -21.70
CA THR A 96 -8.72 11.81 -22.44
C THR A 96 -7.79 11.26 -23.47
N ASN A 97 -7.59 10.03 -23.47
CA ASN A 97 -6.64 9.49 -24.44
C ASN A 97 -7.21 8.67 -25.49
#